data_d5633e4f8e561b8b9d4bf70542c3729b
#
_entry.id   d5633e4f8e561b8b9d4bf70542c3729b
#
_cell.length_a   1.000
_cell.length_b   1.000
_cell.length_c   1.000
_cell.angle_alpha   90.00
_cell.angle_beta   90.00
_cell.angle_gamma   90.00
#
_symmetry.space_group_name_H-M   'P 1'
#
loop_
_entity.id
_entity.type
_entity.pdbx_description
1 polymer ?
#
loop_
_entity_poly.entity_id
_entity_poly.type
_entity_poly.pdbx_seq_one_letter_code
_entity_poly.pdbx_strand_id
1 'polypeptide(L)'
;MASKFQFITELYHSTLAELTGDYESWTGFLRSACYNYKCPFDEQVLIYAQRPDATAVLELEKWNRQFGLWVNAAATGIAVMDEAHGKGRLKHYFDIADTHTTRISRPVPIWSMEPAYTEPVIETLEATFGTLAEKDNLPDAILSASRNAVADNMQDYLRDLLDCRGGSMLEELDALNVEVTYRRALESSVAYMLLTRLSLPAAAYIPPEDFEGIYSFDTPTTINALGIATSDIAEMGLREISRTVMQARREQIFAKDAQIGYDAVKEQNNAEKERSAEHGSDIQSAGGLSPAELAAAPRGGGASGQVRGAAEAVHQEASQGAVYESQDQRSAGGTSGGDRRDSAADGDTGRGADGENRGRDGGTESRRSPALDGADEQPEAQRGGNGAERPDLLLPTPM
;
A
#
# COMPACT_ATOMS: atom_id res chain seq x y z
N MET A 1 36.45 -4.84 1.61
CA MET A 1 35.11 -5.12 2.16
C MET A 1 34.11 -4.32 1.36
N ALA A 2 33.04 -4.96 0.86
CA ALA A 2 31.93 -4.25 0.21
C ALA A 2 31.33 -3.23 1.19
N SER A 3 30.90 -2.07 0.70
CA SER A 3 30.20 -1.09 1.53
C SER A 3 28.82 -1.65 1.91
N LYS A 4 28.21 -1.16 3.00
CA LYS A 4 26.84 -1.55 3.38
C LYS A 4 25.86 -1.25 2.24
N PHE A 5 26.06 -0.17 1.52
CA PHE A 5 25.25 0.18 0.36
C PHE A 5 25.38 -0.86 -0.77
N GLN A 6 26.59 -1.30 -1.09
CA GLN A 6 26.81 -2.36 -2.08
C GLN A 6 26.10 -3.66 -1.69
N PHE A 7 26.18 -4.05 -0.41
CA PHE A 7 25.49 -5.24 0.09
C PHE A 7 23.97 -5.14 -0.10
N ILE A 8 23.35 -3.98 0.23
CA ILE A 8 21.91 -3.79 0.05
C ILE A 8 21.53 -3.76 -1.44
N THR A 9 22.37 -3.19 -2.30
CA THR A 9 22.17 -3.22 -3.76
C THR A 9 22.24 -4.65 -4.30
N GLU A 10 23.22 -5.44 -3.85
CA GLU A 10 23.33 -6.85 -4.22
C GLU A 10 22.14 -7.67 -3.72
N LEU A 11 21.69 -7.43 -2.47
CA LEU A 11 20.48 -8.05 -1.92
C LEU A 11 19.23 -7.71 -2.75
N TYR A 12 19.07 -6.45 -3.15
CA TYR A 12 17.98 -6.04 -4.03
C TYR A 12 17.98 -6.82 -5.34
N HIS A 13 19.12 -6.85 -6.04
CA HIS A 13 19.21 -7.52 -7.34
C HIS A 13 19.03 -9.04 -7.23
N SER A 14 19.58 -9.69 -6.21
CA SER A 14 19.39 -11.13 -6.00
C SER A 14 17.93 -11.47 -5.68
N THR A 15 17.29 -10.71 -4.79
CA THR A 15 15.88 -10.91 -4.46
C THR A 15 14.99 -10.67 -5.68
N LEU A 16 15.23 -9.57 -6.41
CA LEU A 16 14.47 -9.23 -7.61
C LEU A 16 14.52 -10.37 -8.64
N ALA A 17 15.71 -10.93 -8.88
CA ALA A 17 15.88 -12.01 -9.86
C ALA A 17 15.15 -13.32 -9.49
N GLU A 18 14.81 -13.51 -8.22
CA GLU A 18 14.11 -14.69 -7.71
C GLU A 18 12.58 -14.51 -7.71
N LEU A 19 12.06 -13.27 -7.78
CA LEU A 19 10.64 -12.99 -7.57
C LEU A 19 9.72 -13.70 -8.55
N THR A 20 10.07 -13.75 -9.81
CA THR A 20 9.25 -14.36 -10.89
C THR A 20 9.69 -15.76 -11.25
N GLY A 21 10.61 -16.35 -10.51
CA GLY A 21 11.14 -17.68 -10.74
C GLY A 21 10.14 -18.80 -10.46
N ASP A 22 9.23 -18.58 -9.50
CA ASP A 22 8.16 -19.52 -9.16
C ASP A 22 6.96 -18.81 -8.53
N TYR A 23 5.83 -19.51 -8.46
CA TYR A 23 4.58 -19.02 -7.87
C TYR A 23 4.73 -18.59 -6.40
N GLU A 24 5.45 -19.37 -5.61
CA GLU A 24 5.59 -19.12 -4.16
C GLU A 24 6.42 -17.86 -3.88
N SER A 25 7.47 -17.64 -4.65
CA SER A 25 8.33 -16.45 -4.56
C SER A 25 7.53 -15.18 -4.87
N TRP A 26 6.79 -15.17 -5.99
CA TRP A 26 5.97 -14.03 -6.38
C TRP A 26 4.84 -13.76 -5.39
N THR A 27 4.04 -14.77 -5.05
CA THR A 27 2.94 -14.61 -4.10
C THR A 27 3.43 -14.33 -2.67
N GLY A 28 4.60 -14.83 -2.30
CA GLY A 28 5.30 -14.48 -1.06
C GLY A 28 5.61 -12.99 -0.98
N PHE A 29 6.15 -12.44 -2.06
CA PHE A 29 6.36 -11.00 -2.21
C PHE A 29 5.04 -10.21 -2.13
N LEU A 30 4.01 -10.60 -2.88
CA LEU A 30 2.70 -9.93 -2.87
C LEU A 30 2.06 -9.91 -1.48
N ARG A 31 2.22 -10.99 -0.69
CA ARG A 31 1.76 -11.07 0.71
C ARG A 31 2.46 -10.05 1.61
N SER A 32 3.74 -9.79 1.41
CA SER A 32 4.48 -8.77 2.15
C SER A 32 4.13 -7.35 1.65
N ALA A 33 4.12 -7.17 0.34
CA ALA A 33 3.88 -5.88 -0.30
C ALA A 33 2.50 -5.29 0.02
N CYS A 34 1.45 -6.12 0.15
CA CYS A 34 0.10 -5.65 0.44
C CYS A 34 -0.06 -4.96 1.80
N TYR A 35 0.82 -5.20 2.76
CA TYR A 35 0.87 -4.48 4.03
C TYR A 35 1.69 -3.19 3.92
N ASN A 36 2.72 -3.20 3.06
CA ASN A 36 3.64 -2.10 2.86
C ASN A 36 3.36 -1.34 1.55
N TYR A 37 2.09 -1.33 1.11
CA TYR A 37 1.64 -0.78 -0.19
C TYR A 37 1.90 0.72 -0.40
N LYS A 38 2.22 1.45 0.66
CA LYS A 38 2.60 2.88 0.60
C LYS A 38 4.09 3.10 0.31
N CYS A 39 4.87 2.05 0.30
CA CYS A 39 6.28 2.09 -0.08
C CYS A 39 6.41 1.84 -1.58
N PRO A 40 7.34 2.51 -2.29
CA PRO A 40 7.62 2.18 -3.69
C PRO A 40 8.13 0.74 -3.84
N PHE A 41 8.02 0.19 -5.04
CA PHE A 41 8.31 -1.21 -5.32
C PHE A 41 9.73 -1.65 -4.90
N ASP A 42 10.74 -0.85 -5.17
CA ASP A 42 12.13 -1.13 -4.77
C ASP A 42 12.31 -1.26 -3.26
N GLU A 43 11.63 -0.42 -2.49
CA GLU A 43 11.60 -0.52 -1.02
C GLU A 43 10.82 -1.75 -0.57
N GLN A 44 9.69 -2.10 -1.23
CA GLN A 44 8.92 -3.31 -0.91
C GLN A 44 9.75 -4.58 -1.13
N VAL A 45 10.56 -4.65 -2.20
CA VAL A 45 11.51 -5.75 -2.44
C VAL A 45 12.52 -5.88 -1.31
N LEU A 46 13.11 -4.76 -0.87
CA LEU A 46 14.08 -4.76 0.24
C LEU A 46 13.44 -5.05 1.60
N ILE A 47 12.19 -4.64 1.83
CA ILE A 47 11.43 -5.01 3.02
C ILE A 47 11.18 -6.50 3.01
N TYR A 48 10.69 -7.06 1.90
CA TYR A 48 10.45 -8.49 1.74
C TYR A 48 11.71 -9.33 1.97
N ALA A 49 12.84 -8.92 1.38
CA ALA A 49 14.12 -9.61 1.51
C ALA A 49 14.64 -9.67 2.95
N GLN A 50 14.39 -8.64 3.75
CA GLN A 50 14.95 -8.52 5.10
C GLN A 50 13.95 -8.91 6.19
N ARG A 51 12.65 -8.67 5.95
CA ARG A 51 11.58 -8.91 6.91
C ARG A 51 10.22 -9.12 6.21
N PRO A 52 9.98 -10.31 5.66
CA PRO A 52 8.77 -10.60 4.87
C PRO A 52 7.46 -10.50 5.67
N ASP A 53 7.53 -10.57 6.99
CA ASP A 53 6.40 -10.46 7.93
C ASP A 53 6.12 -9.03 8.43
N ALA A 54 6.86 -8.02 7.93
CA ALA A 54 6.63 -6.62 8.31
C ALA A 54 5.23 -6.14 7.89
N THR A 55 4.52 -5.50 8.82
CA THR A 55 3.13 -5.08 8.62
C THR A 55 2.92 -3.57 8.54
N ALA A 56 3.78 -2.79 9.17
CA ALA A 56 3.75 -1.33 9.12
C ALA A 56 5.13 -0.77 9.42
N VAL A 57 5.79 -0.24 8.41
CA VAL A 57 7.16 0.23 8.53
C VAL A 57 7.25 1.75 8.44
N LEU A 58 8.05 2.36 9.32
CA LEU A 58 8.40 3.77 9.28
C LEU A 58 9.82 3.98 9.79
N GLU A 59 10.40 5.12 9.44
CA GLU A 59 11.65 5.60 10.01
C GLU A 59 11.49 5.88 11.51
N LEU A 60 12.57 5.67 12.28
CA LEU A 60 12.60 5.90 13.73
C LEU A 60 12.05 7.29 14.13
N GLU A 61 12.46 8.33 13.40
CA GLU A 61 12.00 9.69 13.69
C GLU A 61 10.50 9.87 13.47
N LYS A 62 9.93 9.20 12.45
CA LYS A 62 8.50 9.24 12.16
C LYS A 62 7.70 8.50 13.24
N TRP A 63 8.19 7.35 13.73
CA TRP A 63 7.57 6.67 14.87
C TRP A 63 7.51 7.57 16.10
N ASN A 64 8.61 8.25 16.42
CA ASN A 64 8.67 9.14 17.59
C ASN A 64 7.79 10.37 17.44
N ARG A 65 7.90 11.10 16.33
CA ARG A 65 7.21 12.40 16.15
C ARG A 65 5.71 12.25 15.92
N GLN A 66 5.30 11.27 15.13
CA GLN A 66 3.89 11.13 14.74
C GLN A 66 3.08 10.35 15.76
N PHE A 67 3.65 9.30 16.34
CA PHE A 67 2.93 8.38 17.21
C PHE A 67 3.44 8.33 18.65
N GLY A 68 4.56 8.96 18.96
CA GLY A 68 5.18 8.88 20.30
C GLY A 68 5.60 7.46 20.64
N LEU A 69 5.85 6.62 19.63
CA LEU A 69 6.34 5.26 19.78
C LEU A 69 7.87 5.25 19.73
N TRP A 70 8.47 4.38 20.54
CA TRP A 70 9.92 4.24 20.58
C TRP A 70 10.35 2.87 20.08
N VAL A 71 11.35 2.87 19.21
CA VAL A 71 11.94 1.63 18.70
C VAL A 71 12.75 0.96 19.79
N ASN A 72 12.61 -0.35 19.93
CA ASN A 72 13.33 -1.16 20.90
C ASN A 72 14.85 -1.15 20.60
N ALA A 73 15.67 -1.10 21.65
CA ALA A 73 17.13 -1.00 21.50
C ALA A 73 17.77 -2.19 20.75
N ALA A 74 17.13 -3.36 20.78
CA ALA A 74 17.57 -4.58 20.08
C ALA A 74 16.99 -4.73 18.67
N ALA A 75 16.15 -3.81 18.21
CA ALA A 75 15.52 -3.91 16.91
C ALA A 75 16.54 -3.73 15.79
N THR A 76 16.43 -4.57 14.76
CA THR A 76 17.22 -4.45 13.54
C THR A 76 16.46 -3.66 12.51
N GLY A 77 17.01 -2.54 12.07
CA GLY A 77 16.40 -1.71 11.03
C GLY A 77 16.48 -2.36 9.65
N ILE A 78 15.39 -2.30 8.90
CA ILE A 78 15.30 -2.68 7.49
C ILE A 78 15.99 -1.59 6.67
N ALA A 79 17.09 -1.92 6.01
CA ALA A 79 17.83 -0.94 5.22
C ALA A 79 17.27 -0.85 3.80
N VAL A 80 16.91 0.35 3.36
CA VAL A 80 16.44 0.62 1.99
C VAL A 80 17.26 1.75 1.37
N MET A 81 17.29 1.83 0.05
CA MET A 81 18.01 2.88 -0.68
C MET A 81 17.33 4.23 -0.46
N ASP A 82 18.12 5.27 -0.22
CA ASP A 82 17.64 6.63 0.01
C ASP A 82 17.99 7.52 -1.19
N GLU A 83 17.14 7.50 -2.18
CA GLU A 83 17.34 8.29 -3.40
C GLU A 83 17.15 9.80 -3.17
N ALA A 84 16.29 10.17 -2.21
CA ALA A 84 15.96 11.57 -1.95
C ALA A 84 17.15 12.36 -1.37
N HIS A 85 18.06 11.70 -0.65
CA HIS A 85 19.19 12.35 0.02
C HIS A 85 20.55 12.09 -0.66
N GLY A 86 20.52 11.53 -1.87
CA GLY A 86 21.69 11.39 -2.75
C GLY A 86 22.23 9.97 -2.90
N LYS A 87 23.06 9.78 -3.93
CA LYS A 87 23.60 8.47 -4.32
C LYS A 87 24.36 7.78 -3.18
N GLY A 88 24.10 6.50 -2.99
CA GLY A 88 24.86 5.64 -2.06
C GLY A 88 24.46 5.79 -0.60
N ARG A 89 23.31 6.40 -0.29
CA ARG A 89 22.75 6.49 1.06
C ARG A 89 21.71 5.43 1.33
N LEU A 90 21.58 5.07 2.60
CA LEU A 90 20.56 4.16 3.10
C LEU A 90 19.73 4.86 4.16
N LYS A 91 18.42 4.65 4.14
CA LYS A 91 17.52 4.92 5.25
C LYS A 91 17.09 3.60 5.91
N HIS A 92 16.59 3.67 7.12
CA HIS A 92 16.22 2.49 7.89
C HIS A 92 14.78 2.60 8.34
N TYR A 93 14.00 1.57 8.02
CA TYR A 93 12.66 1.38 8.52
C TYR A 93 12.67 0.43 9.72
N PHE A 94 11.69 0.58 10.59
CA PHE A 94 11.39 -0.32 11.69
C PHE A 94 9.93 -0.69 11.63
N ASP A 95 9.63 -1.96 11.82
CA ASP A 95 8.25 -2.42 11.89
C ASP A 95 7.59 -1.99 13.20
N ILE A 96 6.27 -1.85 13.22
CA ILE A 96 5.51 -1.52 14.42
C ILE A 96 5.75 -2.53 15.55
N ALA A 97 5.96 -3.80 15.23
CA ALA A 97 6.26 -4.84 16.22
C ALA A 97 7.59 -4.61 16.96
N ASP A 98 8.50 -3.80 16.39
CA ASP A 98 9.74 -3.41 17.02
C ASP A 98 9.60 -2.19 17.93
N THR A 99 8.42 -1.65 18.09
CA THR A 99 8.18 -0.44 18.87
C THR A 99 7.48 -0.75 20.19
N HIS A 100 7.60 0.16 21.13
CA HIS A 100 6.85 0.13 22.37
C HIS A 100 6.16 1.47 22.64
N THR A 101 5.05 1.38 23.37
CA THR A 101 4.26 2.55 23.77
C THR A 101 4.88 3.26 24.94
N THR A 102 4.67 4.57 25.01
CA THR A 102 5.01 5.45 26.12
C THR A 102 3.75 6.14 26.64
N ARG A 103 3.87 6.94 27.66
CA ARG A 103 2.74 7.70 28.23
C ARG A 103 2.10 8.67 27.22
N ILE A 104 2.83 9.09 26.20
CA ILE A 104 2.39 10.06 25.18
C ILE A 104 2.07 9.41 23.83
N SER A 105 2.08 8.08 23.75
CA SER A 105 1.83 7.37 22.51
C SER A 105 0.40 7.57 22.00
N ARG A 106 0.28 7.72 20.69
CA ARG A 106 -0.98 7.83 19.98
C ARG A 106 -1.27 6.53 19.25
N PRO A 107 -2.54 6.17 19.02
CA PRO A 107 -2.90 5.02 18.21
C PRO A 107 -2.34 5.15 16.79
N VAL A 108 -1.76 4.05 16.29
CA VAL A 108 -1.37 3.96 14.89
C VAL A 108 -2.60 3.59 14.06
N PRO A 109 -2.87 4.26 12.93
CA PRO A 109 -4.04 4.00 12.12
C PRO A 109 -3.89 2.71 11.28
N ILE A 110 -3.75 1.57 11.97
CA ILE A 110 -3.78 0.25 11.33
C ILE A 110 -5.24 -0.17 11.22
N TRP A 111 -5.60 -0.63 10.04
CA TRP A 111 -6.93 -1.11 9.75
C TRP A 111 -6.96 -2.61 9.46
N SER A 112 -8.07 -3.22 9.78
CA SER A 112 -8.39 -4.61 9.46
C SER A 112 -9.80 -4.66 8.88
N MET A 113 -10.04 -5.58 7.97
CA MET A 113 -11.38 -5.80 7.42
C MET A 113 -12.26 -6.49 8.47
N GLU A 114 -13.48 -6.03 8.60
CA GLU A 114 -14.54 -6.64 9.39
C GLU A 114 -15.79 -6.83 8.51
N PRO A 115 -16.66 -7.82 8.82
CA PRO A 115 -17.87 -8.06 8.00
C PRO A 115 -18.78 -6.83 7.85
N ALA A 116 -18.79 -5.96 8.86
CA ALA A 116 -19.60 -4.74 8.84
C ALA A 116 -19.14 -3.70 7.78
N TYR A 117 -17.91 -3.83 7.26
CA TYR A 117 -17.36 -2.90 6.26
C TYR A 117 -17.49 -3.43 4.82
N THR A 118 -18.07 -4.63 4.63
CA THR A 118 -18.13 -5.29 3.33
C THR A 118 -18.87 -4.43 2.30
N GLU A 119 -20.08 -4.01 2.60
CA GLU A 119 -20.90 -3.21 1.67
C GLU A 119 -20.26 -1.84 1.38
N PRO A 120 -19.85 -1.04 2.38
CA PRO A 120 -19.15 0.21 2.11
C PRO A 120 -17.89 0.06 1.25
N VAL A 121 -17.15 -1.05 1.39
CA VAL A 121 -15.95 -1.31 0.57
C VAL A 121 -16.33 -1.64 -0.86
N ILE A 122 -17.36 -2.45 -1.10
CA ILE A 122 -17.86 -2.75 -2.45
C ILE A 122 -18.32 -1.47 -3.15
N GLU A 123 -19.12 -0.63 -2.47
CA GLU A 123 -19.57 0.68 -2.99
C GLU A 123 -18.37 1.59 -3.34
N THR A 124 -17.34 1.60 -2.49
CA THR A 124 -16.14 2.38 -2.74
C THR A 124 -15.36 1.88 -3.96
N LEU A 125 -15.22 0.57 -4.11
CA LEU A 125 -14.55 -0.04 -5.27
C LEU A 125 -15.28 0.30 -6.56
N GLU A 126 -16.63 0.23 -6.56
CA GLU A 126 -17.44 0.59 -7.72
C GLU A 126 -17.38 2.10 -8.04
N ALA A 127 -17.39 2.94 -7.01
CA ALA A 127 -17.24 4.39 -7.18
C ALA A 127 -15.86 4.80 -7.73
N THR A 128 -14.82 4.05 -7.36
CA THR A 128 -13.43 4.36 -7.74
C THR A 128 -13.06 3.81 -9.11
N PHE A 129 -13.45 2.56 -9.41
CA PHE A 129 -13.01 1.84 -10.61
C PHE A 129 -14.13 1.60 -11.63
N GLY A 130 -15.29 2.25 -11.45
CA GLY A 130 -16.43 2.12 -12.34
C GLY A 130 -17.27 0.87 -12.07
N THR A 131 -18.26 0.62 -12.93
CA THR A 131 -19.21 -0.49 -12.77
C THR A 131 -18.51 -1.83 -12.67
N LEU A 132 -18.77 -2.54 -11.57
CA LEU A 132 -18.24 -3.87 -11.35
C LEU A 132 -19.12 -4.92 -12.05
N ALA A 133 -18.49 -5.81 -12.83
CA ALA A 133 -19.19 -6.87 -13.54
C ALA A 133 -19.83 -7.88 -12.57
N GLU A 134 -19.12 -8.19 -11.49
CA GLU A 134 -19.52 -9.10 -10.43
C GLU A 134 -19.28 -8.42 -9.09
N LYS A 135 -20.30 -8.36 -8.22
CA LYS A 135 -20.24 -7.70 -6.92
C LYS A 135 -21.15 -8.32 -5.86
N ASP A 136 -21.61 -9.52 -6.09
CA ASP A 136 -22.51 -10.22 -5.17
C ASP A 136 -21.87 -10.53 -3.82
N ASN A 137 -20.55 -10.57 -3.80
CA ASN A 137 -19.73 -10.72 -2.60
C ASN A 137 -18.41 -9.95 -2.76
N LEU A 138 -17.70 -9.77 -1.64
CA LEU A 138 -16.47 -8.98 -1.60
C LEU A 138 -15.34 -9.55 -2.50
N PRO A 139 -15.08 -10.86 -2.55
CA PRO A 139 -14.06 -11.40 -3.47
C PRO A 139 -14.36 -11.09 -4.94
N ASP A 140 -15.59 -11.30 -5.41
CA ASP A 140 -15.98 -11.03 -6.80
C ASP A 140 -15.88 -9.54 -7.14
N ALA A 141 -16.28 -8.68 -6.19
CA ALA A 141 -16.12 -7.24 -6.32
C ALA A 141 -14.65 -6.83 -6.46
N ILE A 142 -13.74 -7.44 -5.67
CA ILE A 142 -12.30 -7.19 -5.74
C ILE A 142 -11.72 -7.65 -7.09
N LEU A 143 -12.09 -8.84 -7.56
CA LEU A 143 -11.63 -9.34 -8.86
C LEU A 143 -12.09 -8.43 -10.00
N SER A 144 -13.35 -7.97 -9.96
CA SER A 144 -13.89 -7.05 -10.96
C SER A 144 -13.22 -5.68 -10.89
N ALA A 145 -13.02 -5.14 -9.68
CA ALA A 145 -12.33 -3.86 -9.48
C ALA A 145 -10.87 -3.91 -9.93
N SER A 146 -10.17 -5.03 -9.68
CA SER A 146 -8.78 -5.22 -10.13
C SER A 146 -8.66 -5.23 -11.65
N ARG A 147 -9.59 -5.91 -12.36
CA ARG A 147 -9.64 -5.89 -13.83
C ARG A 147 -9.86 -4.47 -14.38
N ASN A 148 -10.81 -3.73 -13.79
CA ASN A 148 -11.09 -2.35 -14.19
C ASN A 148 -9.86 -1.45 -13.92
N ALA A 149 -9.27 -1.52 -12.72
CA ALA A 149 -8.09 -0.75 -12.36
C ALA A 149 -6.91 -1.00 -13.30
N VAL A 150 -6.67 -2.27 -13.66
CA VAL A 150 -5.62 -2.63 -14.62
C VAL A 150 -5.96 -2.12 -16.01
N ALA A 151 -7.21 -2.28 -16.48
CA ALA A 151 -7.63 -1.80 -17.79
C ALA A 151 -7.44 -0.29 -17.96
N ASP A 152 -7.70 0.48 -16.90
CA ASP A 152 -7.60 1.94 -16.92
C ASP A 152 -6.15 2.45 -16.84
N ASN A 153 -5.24 1.71 -16.18
CA ASN A 153 -3.90 2.22 -15.86
C ASN A 153 -2.76 1.51 -16.60
N MET A 154 -2.94 0.27 -17.07
CA MET A 154 -1.86 -0.55 -17.64
C MET A 154 -1.14 0.12 -18.81
N GLN A 155 -1.84 0.90 -19.63
CA GLN A 155 -1.28 1.52 -20.82
C GLN A 155 -0.13 2.51 -20.51
N ASP A 156 -0.15 3.12 -19.34
CA ASP A 156 0.91 4.01 -18.88
C ASP A 156 2.23 3.27 -18.64
N TYR A 157 2.16 2.00 -18.25
CA TYR A 157 3.31 1.13 -17.95
C TYR A 157 3.70 0.24 -19.14
N LEU A 158 2.78 -0.05 -20.07
CA LEU A 158 3.02 -0.97 -21.19
C LEU A 158 4.13 -0.46 -22.11
N ARG A 159 4.23 0.85 -22.32
CA ARG A 159 5.28 1.44 -23.14
C ARG A 159 6.66 1.13 -22.57
N ASP A 160 6.84 1.35 -21.27
CA ASP A 160 8.11 1.12 -20.58
C ASP A 160 8.48 -0.37 -20.62
N LEU A 161 7.50 -1.26 -20.46
CA LEU A 161 7.71 -2.71 -20.63
C LEU A 161 8.17 -3.06 -22.06
N LEU A 162 7.49 -2.52 -23.09
CA LEU A 162 7.85 -2.78 -24.48
C LEU A 162 9.27 -2.30 -24.82
N ASP A 163 9.69 -1.17 -24.23
CA ASP A 163 11.03 -0.59 -24.42
C ASP A 163 12.12 -1.40 -23.69
N CYS A 164 11.81 -2.07 -22.58
CA CYS A 164 12.79 -2.77 -21.75
C CYS A 164 12.74 -4.32 -21.86
N ARG A 165 11.88 -4.89 -22.71
CA ARG A 165 11.68 -6.34 -22.82
C ARG A 165 12.83 -7.13 -23.47
N GLY A 166 13.80 -6.44 -24.06
CA GLY A 166 14.94 -7.08 -24.73
C GLY A 166 15.71 -8.01 -23.80
N GLY A 167 16.03 -9.20 -24.29
CA GLY A 167 16.70 -10.25 -23.52
C GLY A 167 15.81 -11.07 -22.60
N SER A 168 14.50 -10.78 -22.52
CA SER A 168 13.52 -11.58 -21.76
C SER A 168 12.74 -12.51 -22.69
N MET A 169 12.00 -13.46 -22.11
CA MET A 169 11.05 -14.30 -22.88
C MET A 169 9.97 -13.48 -23.58
N LEU A 170 9.68 -12.25 -23.13
CA LEU A 170 8.74 -11.34 -23.78
C LEU A 170 9.26 -10.80 -25.13
N GLU A 171 10.56 -10.86 -25.39
CA GLU A 171 11.16 -10.36 -26.65
C GLU A 171 10.65 -11.15 -27.87
N GLU A 172 10.41 -12.45 -27.69
CA GLU A 172 9.93 -13.33 -28.74
C GLU A 172 8.44 -13.14 -29.07
N LEU A 173 7.69 -12.45 -28.21
CA LEU A 173 6.27 -12.19 -28.36
C LEU A 173 6.03 -10.93 -29.20
N ASP A 174 4.98 -10.92 -30.02
CA ASP A 174 4.49 -9.69 -30.62
C ASP A 174 3.85 -8.76 -29.57
N ALA A 175 3.67 -7.50 -29.92
CA ALA A 175 3.18 -6.48 -28.98
C ALA A 175 1.81 -6.82 -28.37
N LEU A 176 0.91 -7.48 -29.11
CA LEU A 176 -0.40 -7.87 -28.62
C LEU A 176 -0.30 -9.00 -27.58
N ASN A 177 0.54 -10.00 -27.84
CA ASN A 177 0.76 -11.08 -26.89
C ASN A 177 1.49 -10.59 -25.64
N VAL A 178 2.42 -9.65 -25.74
CA VAL A 178 3.03 -8.97 -24.59
C VAL A 178 1.96 -8.26 -23.77
N GLU A 179 1.08 -7.48 -24.41
CA GLU A 179 -0.02 -6.78 -23.72
C GLU A 179 -0.94 -7.74 -22.98
N VAL A 180 -1.34 -8.85 -23.63
CA VAL A 180 -2.21 -9.87 -23.00
C VAL A 180 -1.54 -10.53 -21.80
N THR A 181 -0.26 -10.91 -21.94
CA THR A 181 0.51 -11.52 -20.85
C THR A 181 0.66 -10.56 -19.68
N TYR A 182 1.01 -9.30 -19.96
CA TYR A 182 1.16 -8.26 -18.96
C TYR A 182 -0.14 -7.99 -18.21
N ARG A 183 -1.25 -7.83 -18.95
CA ARG A 183 -2.57 -7.61 -18.37
C ARG A 183 -2.96 -8.72 -17.40
N ARG A 184 -2.82 -9.99 -17.79
CA ARG A 184 -3.15 -11.11 -16.92
C ARG A 184 -2.28 -11.14 -15.65
N ALA A 185 -0.96 -10.96 -15.82
CA ALA A 185 -0.05 -10.90 -14.69
C ALA A 185 -0.40 -9.77 -13.70
N LEU A 186 -0.78 -8.59 -14.20
CA LEU A 186 -1.22 -7.46 -13.39
C LEU A 186 -2.55 -7.74 -12.69
N GLU A 187 -3.57 -8.21 -13.42
CA GLU A 187 -4.91 -8.51 -12.87
C GLU A 187 -4.81 -9.50 -11.71
N SER A 188 -4.08 -10.61 -11.90
CA SER A 188 -3.87 -11.63 -10.86
C SER A 188 -3.08 -11.08 -9.68
N SER A 189 -2.01 -10.31 -9.92
CA SER A 189 -1.15 -9.77 -8.87
C SER A 189 -1.84 -8.69 -8.03
N VAL A 190 -2.52 -7.75 -8.67
CA VAL A 190 -3.29 -6.70 -8.00
C VAL A 190 -4.40 -7.30 -7.16
N ALA A 191 -5.20 -8.20 -7.75
CA ALA A 191 -6.28 -8.87 -7.03
C ALA A 191 -5.75 -9.69 -5.84
N TYR A 192 -4.62 -10.38 -6.00
CA TYR A 192 -3.99 -11.15 -4.93
C TYR A 192 -3.57 -10.26 -3.75
N MET A 193 -2.99 -9.09 -4.02
CA MET A 193 -2.64 -8.12 -2.98
C MET A 193 -3.88 -7.59 -2.24
N LEU A 194 -4.94 -7.23 -2.97
CA LEU A 194 -6.17 -6.72 -2.36
C LEU A 194 -6.83 -7.80 -1.49
N LEU A 195 -7.04 -9.00 -2.02
CA LEU A 195 -7.62 -10.12 -1.29
C LEU A 195 -6.83 -10.43 -0.01
N THR A 196 -5.50 -10.54 -0.13
CA THR A 196 -4.61 -10.83 1.00
C THR A 196 -4.71 -9.75 2.07
N ARG A 197 -4.69 -8.48 1.69
CA ARG A 197 -4.77 -7.37 2.64
C ARG A 197 -6.09 -7.30 3.41
N LEU A 198 -7.17 -7.78 2.79
CA LEU A 198 -8.48 -7.92 3.43
C LEU A 198 -8.64 -9.24 4.19
N SER A 199 -7.57 -10.01 4.36
CA SER A 199 -7.57 -11.31 5.04
C SER A 199 -8.47 -12.35 4.38
N LEU A 200 -8.67 -12.24 3.06
CA LEU A 200 -9.37 -13.25 2.26
C LEU A 200 -8.37 -14.29 1.73
N PRO A 201 -8.77 -15.55 1.54
CA PRO A 201 -7.91 -16.61 1.05
C PRO A 201 -7.61 -16.44 -0.45
N ALA A 202 -6.67 -15.55 -0.81
CA ALA A 202 -6.39 -15.16 -2.19
C ALA A 202 -6.15 -16.36 -3.11
N ALA A 203 -5.40 -17.38 -2.67
CA ALA A 203 -5.14 -18.59 -3.44
C ALA A 203 -6.39 -19.44 -3.77
N ALA A 204 -7.51 -19.22 -3.08
CA ALA A 204 -8.78 -19.89 -3.40
C ALA A 204 -9.51 -19.24 -4.59
N TYR A 205 -9.19 -17.98 -4.90
CA TYR A 205 -9.80 -17.20 -5.99
C TYR A 205 -8.88 -17.01 -7.18
N ILE A 206 -7.56 -17.08 -6.95
CA ILE A 206 -6.52 -16.91 -7.97
C ILE A 206 -5.58 -18.10 -7.85
N PRO A 207 -5.83 -19.17 -8.60
CA PRO A 207 -5.02 -20.37 -8.58
C PRO A 207 -3.66 -20.14 -9.27
N PRO A 208 -2.66 -21.04 -9.08
CA PRO A 208 -1.32 -20.90 -9.64
C PRO A 208 -1.29 -20.72 -11.16
N GLU A 209 -2.26 -21.29 -11.88
CA GLU A 209 -2.39 -21.22 -13.33
C GLU A 209 -2.59 -19.78 -13.84
N ASP A 210 -3.20 -18.92 -13.03
CA ASP A 210 -3.41 -17.50 -13.35
C ASP A 210 -2.11 -16.68 -13.27
N PHE A 211 -1.05 -17.27 -12.73
CA PHE A 211 0.28 -16.67 -12.62
C PHE A 211 1.29 -17.22 -13.63
N GLU A 212 0.91 -18.16 -14.53
CA GLU A 212 1.86 -18.71 -15.52
C GLU A 212 2.55 -17.63 -16.36
N GLY A 213 1.87 -16.51 -16.62
CA GLY A 213 2.43 -15.39 -17.38
C GLY A 213 3.59 -14.67 -16.71
N ILE A 214 3.77 -14.77 -15.39
CA ILE A 214 4.85 -14.06 -14.67
C ILE A 214 6.24 -14.58 -15.04
N TYR A 215 6.36 -15.86 -15.42
CA TYR A 215 7.65 -16.46 -15.78
C TYR A 215 8.28 -15.83 -17.02
N SER A 216 7.49 -15.12 -17.82
CA SER A 216 8.01 -14.39 -18.98
C SER A 216 8.74 -13.09 -18.61
N PHE A 217 8.58 -12.62 -17.36
CA PHE A 217 9.29 -11.48 -16.81
C PHE A 217 10.55 -11.97 -16.08
N ASP A 218 11.57 -12.36 -16.83
CA ASP A 218 12.75 -13.08 -16.36
C ASP A 218 14.04 -12.23 -16.37
N THR A 219 13.93 -10.94 -16.67
CA THR A 219 15.04 -9.98 -16.56
C THR A 219 14.76 -8.94 -15.47
N PRO A 220 15.78 -8.35 -14.83
CA PRO A 220 15.59 -7.32 -13.81
C PRO A 220 14.72 -6.14 -14.28
N THR A 221 14.81 -5.77 -15.56
CA THR A 221 14.03 -4.68 -16.13
C THR A 221 12.57 -5.02 -16.30
N THR A 222 12.25 -6.21 -16.78
CA THR A 222 10.86 -6.67 -16.95
C THR A 222 10.21 -6.98 -15.61
N ILE A 223 10.94 -7.53 -14.64
CA ILE A 223 10.45 -7.75 -13.27
C ILE A 223 10.13 -6.41 -12.59
N ASN A 224 11.01 -5.41 -12.76
CA ASN A 224 10.74 -4.06 -12.27
C ASN A 224 9.48 -3.46 -12.91
N ALA A 225 9.31 -3.58 -14.23
CA ALA A 225 8.13 -3.06 -14.92
C ALA A 225 6.83 -3.73 -14.41
N LEU A 226 6.83 -5.05 -14.20
CA LEU A 226 5.71 -5.77 -13.62
C LEU A 226 5.46 -5.34 -12.16
N GLY A 227 6.50 -5.26 -11.35
CA GLY A 227 6.40 -4.97 -9.93
C GLY A 227 5.95 -3.54 -9.62
N ILE A 228 6.49 -2.55 -10.35
CA ILE A 228 6.10 -1.13 -10.20
C ILE A 228 4.61 -0.98 -10.54
N ALA A 229 4.17 -1.47 -11.71
CA ALA A 229 2.77 -1.37 -12.11
C ALA A 229 1.83 -2.10 -11.14
N THR A 230 2.22 -3.30 -10.68
CA THR A 230 1.45 -4.05 -9.67
C THR A 230 1.31 -3.25 -8.38
N SER A 231 2.41 -2.69 -7.87
CA SER A 231 2.41 -1.93 -6.61
C SER A 231 1.58 -0.66 -6.71
N ASP A 232 1.76 0.12 -7.78
CA ASP A 232 1.08 1.40 -7.98
C ASP A 232 -0.44 1.21 -8.15
N ILE A 233 -0.86 0.23 -8.97
CA ILE A 233 -2.28 -0.05 -9.20
C ILE A 233 -2.93 -0.62 -7.93
N ALA A 234 -2.24 -1.54 -7.22
CA ALA A 234 -2.76 -2.08 -5.97
C ALA A 234 -2.86 -1.01 -4.87
N GLU A 235 -1.89 -0.08 -4.80
CA GLU A 235 -1.92 1.02 -3.85
C GLU A 235 -3.18 1.88 -4.01
N MET A 236 -3.61 2.18 -5.25
CA MET A 236 -4.83 2.95 -5.50
C MET A 236 -6.03 2.31 -4.81
N GLY A 237 -6.27 1.02 -5.03
CA GLY A 237 -7.36 0.29 -4.40
C GLY A 237 -7.23 0.20 -2.88
N LEU A 238 -6.04 -0.12 -2.38
CA LEU A 238 -5.79 -0.26 -0.94
C LEU A 238 -5.92 1.07 -0.19
N ARG A 239 -5.59 2.20 -0.80
CA ARG A 239 -5.81 3.52 -0.20
C ARG A 239 -7.28 3.85 -0.04
N GLU A 240 -8.10 3.59 -1.06
CA GLU A 240 -9.55 3.85 -1.00
C GLU A 240 -10.23 2.92 0.02
N ILE A 241 -9.93 1.62 -0.01
CA ILE A 241 -10.40 0.66 0.99
C ILE A 241 -10.01 1.11 2.41
N SER A 242 -8.76 1.51 2.60
CA SER A 242 -8.28 1.99 3.90
C SER A 242 -9.08 3.18 4.42
N ARG A 243 -9.37 4.17 3.57
CA ARG A 243 -10.17 5.35 3.93
C ARG A 243 -11.59 4.93 4.35
N THR A 244 -12.24 4.08 3.55
CA THR A 244 -13.60 3.61 3.82
C THR A 244 -13.68 2.82 5.12
N VAL A 245 -12.77 1.88 5.34
CA VAL A 245 -12.74 1.08 6.58
C VAL A 245 -12.50 1.98 7.80
N MET A 246 -11.59 2.93 7.69
CA MET A 246 -11.32 3.85 8.80
C MET A 246 -12.47 4.81 9.08
N GLN A 247 -13.19 5.25 8.05
CA GLN A 247 -14.38 6.06 8.21
C GLN A 247 -15.52 5.25 8.85
N ALA A 248 -15.82 4.07 8.34
CA ALA A 248 -16.86 3.20 8.89
C ALA A 248 -16.58 2.82 10.35
N ARG A 249 -15.33 2.58 10.70
CA ARG A 249 -14.91 2.34 12.08
C ARG A 249 -15.17 3.55 13.00
N ARG A 250 -14.88 4.76 12.52
CA ARG A 250 -15.18 6.01 13.30
C ARG A 250 -16.67 6.14 13.52
N GLU A 251 -17.49 5.96 12.49
CA GLU A 251 -18.95 6.04 12.58
C GLU A 251 -19.53 5.03 13.57
N GLN A 252 -19.01 3.80 13.58
CA GLN A 252 -19.40 2.78 14.56
C GLN A 252 -19.06 3.17 16.00
N ILE A 253 -17.87 3.77 16.22
CA ILE A 253 -17.48 4.25 17.56
C ILE A 253 -18.44 5.35 18.01
N PHE A 254 -18.72 6.35 17.17
CA PHE A 254 -19.65 7.43 17.50
C PHE A 254 -21.07 6.90 17.75
N ALA A 255 -21.54 5.94 16.98
CA ALA A 255 -22.87 5.34 17.19
C ALA A 255 -22.95 4.60 18.53
N LYS A 256 -21.89 3.86 18.91
CA LYS A 256 -21.80 3.18 20.21
C LYS A 256 -21.78 4.17 21.37
N ASP A 257 -20.98 5.24 21.26
CA ASP A 257 -20.90 6.26 22.31
C ASP A 257 -22.23 7.01 22.48
N ALA A 258 -22.92 7.31 21.38
CA ALA A 258 -24.24 7.91 21.42
C ALA A 258 -25.29 6.97 22.07
N GLN A 259 -25.23 5.68 21.78
CA GLN A 259 -26.13 4.68 22.38
C GLN A 259 -25.88 4.55 23.91
N ILE A 260 -24.61 4.48 24.33
CA ILE A 260 -24.24 4.45 25.76
C ILE A 260 -24.76 5.71 26.46
N GLY A 261 -24.59 6.88 25.85
CA GLY A 261 -25.11 8.15 26.39
C GLY A 261 -26.64 8.14 26.53
N TYR A 262 -27.35 7.63 25.52
CA TYR A 262 -28.80 7.50 25.56
C TYR A 262 -29.28 6.54 26.67
N ASP A 263 -28.64 5.39 26.78
CA ASP A 263 -29.01 4.39 27.81
C ASP A 263 -28.73 4.90 29.22
N ALA A 264 -27.63 5.61 29.45
CA ALA A 264 -27.32 6.26 30.73
C ALA A 264 -28.36 7.32 31.13
N VAL A 265 -28.79 8.15 30.17
CA VAL A 265 -29.88 9.16 30.43
C VAL A 265 -31.21 8.46 30.71
N LYS A 266 -31.53 7.37 30.02
CA LYS A 266 -32.74 6.59 30.25
C LYS A 266 -32.76 5.96 31.62
N GLU A 267 -31.64 5.39 32.08
CA GLU A 267 -31.50 4.86 33.45
C GLU A 267 -31.64 5.93 34.52
N GLN A 268 -31.03 7.13 34.35
CA GLN A 268 -31.19 8.23 35.25
C GLN A 268 -32.64 8.70 35.35
N ASN A 269 -33.34 8.87 34.22
CA ASN A 269 -34.76 9.25 34.19
C ASN A 269 -35.67 8.20 34.83
N ASN A 270 -35.36 6.91 34.71
CA ASN A 270 -36.09 5.85 35.38
C ASN A 270 -35.87 5.86 36.89
N ALA A 271 -34.63 6.03 37.34
CA ALA A 271 -34.29 6.15 38.75
C ALA A 271 -34.93 7.40 39.42
N GLU A 272 -35.03 8.52 38.70
CA GLU A 272 -35.75 9.71 39.17
C GLU A 272 -37.26 9.47 39.28
N LYS A 273 -37.88 8.75 38.32
CA LYS A 273 -39.29 8.38 38.38
C LYS A 273 -39.59 7.46 39.57
N GLU A 274 -38.73 6.49 39.83
CA GLU A 274 -38.87 5.58 40.97
C GLU A 274 -38.75 6.33 42.31
N ARG A 275 -37.76 7.20 42.46
CA ARG A 275 -37.64 8.09 43.66
C ARG A 275 -38.83 9.00 43.83
N SER A 276 -39.38 9.55 42.75
CA SER A 276 -40.58 10.41 42.78
C SER A 276 -41.83 9.61 43.15
N ALA A 277 -41.92 8.34 42.73
CA ALA A 277 -43.03 7.43 43.11
C ALA A 277 -42.95 7.05 44.60
N GLU A 278 -41.76 6.76 45.12
CA GLU A 278 -41.54 6.48 46.55
C GLU A 278 -41.87 7.67 47.44
N HIS A 279 -41.46 8.90 47.07
CA HIS A 279 -41.80 10.12 47.80
C HIS A 279 -43.30 10.49 47.70
N GLY A 280 -43.97 10.13 46.59
CA GLY A 280 -45.40 10.32 46.43
C GLY A 280 -46.25 9.40 47.33
N SER A 281 -45.74 8.24 47.69
CA SER A 281 -46.42 7.31 48.62
C SER A 281 -46.29 7.75 50.08
N ASP A 282 -45.21 8.45 50.47
CA ASP A 282 -45.01 8.92 51.84
C ASP A 282 -45.85 10.18 52.16
N ILE A 283 -46.22 11.00 51.14
CA ILE A 283 -47.06 12.17 51.32
C ILE A 283 -48.54 11.79 51.56
N GLN A 284 -48.99 10.64 51.11
CA GLN A 284 -50.36 10.18 51.34
C GLN A 284 -50.60 9.59 52.77
N SER A 285 -49.55 9.31 53.50
CA SER A 285 -49.62 8.75 54.87
C SER A 285 -49.49 9.80 55.97
N ALA A 286 -49.12 11.07 55.64
CA ALA A 286 -49.03 12.19 56.61
C ALA A 286 -50.25 13.10 56.46
N GLY A 287 -51.26 12.84 57.25
CA GLY A 287 -52.52 13.60 57.31
C GLY A 287 -52.32 15.05 57.69
N GLY A 288 -52.95 15.94 56.92
CA GLY A 288 -53.57 17.18 57.38
C GLY A 288 -52.70 18.30 57.86
N LEU A 289 -52.26 19.15 56.93
CA LEU A 289 -51.94 20.55 57.22
C LEU A 289 -52.69 21.47 56.23
N SER A 290 -53.24 22.53 56.82
CA SER A 290 -54.16 23.53 56.24
C SER A 290 -53.48 24.41 55.17
N PRO A 291 -54.22 24.98 54.18
CA PRO A 291 -53.66 25.73 53.03
C PRO A 291 -53.02 27.09 53.37
N ALA A 292 -52.88 27.44 54.61
CA ALA A 292 -52.40 28.76 55.03
C ALA A 292 -50.88 28.82 55.34
N GLU A 293 -50.17 27.73 55.39
CA GLU A 293 -48.73 27.66 55.72
C GLU A 293 -47.76 27.54 54.56
N LEU A 294 -48.26 27.55 53.29
CA LEU A 294 -47.45 27.32 52.11
C LEU A 294 -46.91 28.59 51.42
N ALA A 295 -46.90 29.76 52.11
CA ALA A 295 -46.50 31.02 51.47
C ALA A 295 -45.14 31.61 51.92
N ALA A 296 -44.23 30.81 52.50
CA ALA A 296 -42.92 31.34 52.91
C ALA A 296 -41.79 30.34 52.75
N ALA A 297 -41.26 30.17 51.48
CA ALA A 297 -39.94 29.58 51.28
C ALA A 297 -39.21 30.29 50.14
N PRO A 298 -37.90 30.59 50.24
CA PRO A 298 -37.15 31.39 49.27
C PRO A 298 -36.76 30.58 48.04
N ARG A 299 -36.87 31.22 46.89
CA ARG A 299 -36.42 30.69 45.58
C ARG A 299 -34.89 30.67 45.58
N GLY A 300 -34.30 29.48 45.63
CA GLY A 300 -32.87 29.22 45.41
C GLY A 300 -32.57 28.90 43.94
N GLY A 301 -31.57 29.59 43.42
CA GLY A 301 -31.20 29.68 42.03
C GLY A 301 -30.59 28.43 41.39
N GLY A 302 -30.55 28.48 40.09
CA GLY A 302 -30.25 27.45 39.12
C GLY A 302 -28.86 26.83 39.20
N ALA A 303 -28.83 25.59 38.79
CA ALA A 303 -27.64 24.88 38.38
C ALA A 303 -27.76 24.54 36.88
N SER A 304 -27.35 25.49 36.06
CA SER A 304 -27.10 25.22 34.61
C SER A 304 -25.60 25.47 34.36
N GLY A 305 -24.80 24.44 34.45
CA GLY A 305 -23.36 24.65 34.31
C GLY A 305 -22.46 23.43 34.10
N GLN A 306 -22.96 22.26 33.71
CA GLN A 306 -22.07 21.10 33.59
C GLN A 306 -22.22 20.24 32.30
N VAL A 307 -22.93 20.72 31.30
CA VAL A 307 -23.08 19.95 30.02
C VAL A 307 -22.19 20.48 28.88
N ARG A 308 -21.47 21.58 29.06
CA ARG A 308 -20.61 22.19 28.02
C ARG A 308 -19.19 21.61 27.92
N GLY A 309 -18.70 20.88 28.90
CA GLY A 309 -17.31 20.38 28.90
C GLY A 309 -17.06 19.13 28.08
N ALA A 310 -18.08 18.33 27.81
CA ALA A 310 -17.91 17.08 27.07
C ALA A 310 -17.93 17.24 25.52
N ALA A 311 -18.55 18.31 25.02
CA ALA A 311 -18.65 18.59 23.59
C ALA A 311 -17.36 19.21 22.99
N GLU A 312 -16.57 19.92 23.81
CA GLU A 312 -15.33 20.58 23.35
C GLU A 312 -14.15 19.58 23.21
N ALA A 313 -14.10 18.52 24.03
CA ALA A 313 -13.06 17.49 23.92
C ALA A 313 -13.19 16.65 22.64
N VAL A 314 -14.42 16.42 22.19
CA VAL A 314 -14.71 15.65 20.96
C VAL A 314 -14.36 16.44 19.69
N HIS A 315 -14.51 17.78 19.73
CA HIS A 315 -14.18 18.65 18.59
C HIS A 315 -12.65 18.78 18.35
N GLN A 316 -11.85 18.58 19.39
CA GLN A 316 -10.40 18.70 19.31
C GLN A 316 -9.74 17.44 18.72
N GLU A 317 -10.33 16.25 18.90
CA GLU A 317 -9.86 15.01 18.26
C GLU A 317 -10.24 14.92 16.77
N ALA A 318 -11.40 15.43 16.38
CA ALA A 318 -11.82 15.50 14.98
C ALA A 318 -10.95 16.43 14.12
N SER A 319 -10.41 17.51 14.71
CA SER A 319 -9.51 18.44 14.02
C SER A 319 -8.11 17.87 13.76
N GLN A 320 -7.67 16.89 14.57
CA GLN A 320 -6.35 16.27 14.41
C GLN A 320 -6.32 15.18 13.32
N GLY A 321 -7.47 14.58 12.97
CA GLY A 321 -7.60 13.65 11.84
C GLY A 321 -7.51 14.34 10.47
N ALA A 322 -8.02 15.55 10.36
CA ALA A 322 -8.02 16.33 9.12
C ALA A 322 -6.62 16.84 8.70
N VAL A 323 -5.70 17.00 9.67
CA VAL A 323 -4.32 17.43 9.39
C VAL A 323 -3.49 16.30 8.75
N TYR A 324 -3.85 15.04 9.00
CA TYR A 324 -3.14 13.90 8.43
C TYR A 324 -3.44 13.69 6.93
N GLU A 325 -4.69 13.95 6.50
CA GLU A 325 -5.08 13.88 5.08
C GLU A 325 -4.43 14.96 4.21
N SER A 326 -4.14 16.15 4.77
CA SER A 326 -3.54 17.25 4.00
C SER A 326 -2.04 17.09 3.72
N GLN A 327 -1.33 16.21 4.45
CA GLN A 327 0.10 15.94 4.20
C GLN A 327 0.32 14.84 3.16
N ASP A 328 -0.58 13.85 3.07
CA ASP A 328 -0.53 12.80 2.05
C ASP A 328 -0.83 13.36 0.63
N GLN A 329 -1.70 14.38 0.52
CA GLN A 329 -2.00 15.03 -0.76
C GLN A 329 -0.85 15.89 -1.34
N ARG A 330 0.15 16.26 -0.53
CA ARG A 330 1.30 17.05 -1.00
C ARG A 330 2.45 16.22 -1.54
N SER A 331 2.52 14.94 -1.23
CA SER A 331 3.56 14.04 -1.77
C SER A 331 3.19 13.35 -3.09
N ALA A 332 1.91 13.33 -3.46
CA ALA A 332 1.43 12.77 -4.73
C ALA A 332 1.41 13.76 -5.91
N GLY A 333 1.85 15.01 -5.71
CA GLY A 333 1.77 16.10 -6.68
C GLY A 333 3.06 16.43 -7.45
N GLY A 334 3.99 15.51 -7.62
CA GLY A 334 5.32 15.79 -8.12
C GLY A 334 5.80 15.01 -9.33
N THR A 335 4.96 14.65 -10.31
CA THR A 335 5.46 14.31 -11.65
C THR A 335 4.36 14.55 -12.70
N SER A 336 4.28 15.78 -13.20
CA SER A 336 3.64 16.06 -14.49
C SER A 336 4.44 17.15 -15.16
N GLY A 337 5.37 16.76 -16.03
CA GLY A 337 6.05 17.60 -17.01
C GLY A 337 5.03 18.02 -18.05
N GLY A 338 4.59 19.26 -17.99
CA GLY A 338 3.74 19.89 -18.99
C GLY A 338 4.56 20.78 -19.89
N ASP A 339 4.77 20.31 -21.09
CA ASP A 339 5.16 21.03 -22.29
C ASP A 339 4.19 22.20 -22.54
N ARG A 340 4.68 23.44 -22.68
CA ARG A 340 3.93 24.57 -23.21
C ARG A 340 4.76 25.31 -24.19
N ARG A 341 4.37 25.12 -25.44
CA ARG A 341 4.67 25.97 -26.57
C ARG A 341 3.95 27.32 -26.49
N ASP A 342 4.64 28.30 -27.06
CA ASP A 342 4.18 29.47 -27.79
C ASP A 342 3.46 30.62 -27.08
N SER A 343 4.13 31.76 -27.07
CA SER A 343 3.67 32.93 -27.86
C SER A 343 4.72 34.04 -27.86
N ALA A 344 4.91 34.59 -29.06
CA ALA A 344 5.75 35.67 -29.47
C ALA A 344 5.35 37.04 -28.89
N ALA A 345 6.31 37.93 -28.74
CA ALA A 345 6.28 39.32 -29.34
C ALA A 345 7.53 40.12 -28.97
N ASP A 346 8.20 40.55 -30.03
CA ASP A 346 8.84 41.84 -30.35
C ASP A 346 9.61 42.67 -29.31
N GLY A 347 10.83 43.11 -29.75
CA GLY A 347 11.50 44.27 -29.23
C GLY A 347 13.02 44.32 -29.44
N ASP A 348 13.46 44.56 -30.63
CA ASP A 348 14.45 45.43 -31.27
C ASP A 348 15.60 46.07 -30.45
N THR A 349 16.75 46.25 -31.20
CA THR A 349 17.98 47.08 -31.05
C THR A 349 19.11 46.44 -30.24
N GLY A 350 20.31 46.21 -30.77
CA GLY A 350 21.12 46.86 -31.76
C GLY A 350 22.60 46.66 -31.45
N ARG A 351 23.43 46.43 -32.48
CA ARG A 351 24.89 46.71 -32.61
C ARG A 351 25.84 45.95 -31.68
N GLY A 352 26.89 45.37 -32.13
CA GLY A 352 27.74 45.46 -33.32
C GLY A 352 29.06 44.75 -33.06
N ALA A 353 29.66 44.35 -34.16
CA ALA A 353 31.10 44.35 -34.50
C ALA A 353 31.99 43.18 -34.09
N ASP A 354 32.34 42.39 -35.07
CA ASP A 354 33.69 42.19 -35.67
C ASP A 354 34.73 41.32 -34.95
N GLY A 355 35.29 40.41 -35.78
CA GLY A 355 36.63 39.86 -35.67
C GLY A 355 36.70 38.37 -36.00
N GLU A 356 36.75 37.99 -37.29
CA GLU A 356 37.90 37.46 -38.03
C GLU A 356 38.92 36.66 -37.20
N ASN A 357 39.33 35.44 -37.54
CA ASN A 357 39.90 34.94 -38.77
C ASN A 357 40.61 33.58 -38.51
N ARG A 358 40.60 32.69 -39.53
CA ARG A 358 41.63 31.70 -39.93
C ARG A 358 41.92 30.55 -38.98
N GLY A 359 41.93 29.29 -39.36
CA GLY A 359 42.21 28.65 -40.63
C GLY A 359 43.16 27.47 -40.43
N ARG A 360 42.99 26.46 -41.31
CA ARG A 360 43.91 25.38 -41.69
C ARG A 360 43.78 24.05 -40.92
N ASP A 361 43.30 23.06 -41.62
CA ASP A 361 43.89 22.12 -42.61
C ASP A 361 44.65 20.96 -42.03
N GLY A 362 44.35 19.78 -42.55
CA GLY A 362 45.19 18.62 -42.81
C GLY A 362 44.88 17.44 -41.88
N GLY A 363 44.45 16.32 -42.31
CA GLY A 363 44.76 15.50 -43.40
C GLY A 363 44.57 14.03 -42.96
N THR A 364 43.82 13.31 -43.71
CA THR A 364 43.86 11.89 -44.07
C THR A 364 44.92 11.00 -43.41
N GLU A 365 44.52 9.82 -42.96
CA GLU A 365 44.96 8.55 -43.55
C GLU A 365 44.29 7.31 -42.95
N SER A 366 43.78 6.53 -43.86
CA SER A 366 43.29 5.15 -43.87
C SER A 366 44.41 4.13 -43.55
N ARG A 367 44.07 3.05 -42.85
CA ARG A 367 44.66 1.66 -43.05
C ARG A 367 43.87 0.65 -42.22
N ARG A 368 43.01 -0.11 -42.83
CA ARG A 368 43.09 -1.51 -43.33
C ARG A 368 43.54 -2.55 -42.30
N SER A 369 42.60 -3.50 -42.12
CA SER A 369 42.75 -4.86 -41.55
C SER A 369 43.90 -5.67 -42.16
N PRO A 370 44.29 -6.79 -41.53
CA PRO A 370 44.05 -8.07 -42.21
C PRO A 370 43.42 -9.18 -41.36
N ALA A 371 42.68 -10.03 -42.07
CA ALA A 371 42.22 -11.34 -41.69
C ALA A 371 43.33 -12.38 -41.85
N LEU A 372 43.24 -13.50 -41.15
CA LEU A 372 43.76 -14.84 -41.43
C LEU A 372 43.06 -15.81 -40.47
N ASP A 373 42.17 -16.67 -40.90
CA ASP A 373 42.23 -18.00 -41.47
C ASP A 373 42.91 -19.10 -40.62
N GLY A 374 42.21 -20.25 -40.52
CA GLY A 374 42.73 -21.55 -40.19
C GLY A 374 41.91 -22.26 -39.08
N ALA A 375 40.91 -23.01 -39.34
CA ALA A 375 40.81 -24.40 -39.83
C ALA A 375 40.88 -25.47 -38.73
N ASP A 376 39.79 -26.25 -38.64
CA ASP A 376 39.67 -27.68 -38.42
C ASP A 376 40.25 -28.37 -37.19
N GLU A 377 39.39 -29.03 -36.45
CA GLU A 377 39.35 -30.48 -36.31
C GLU A 377 38.34 -30.96 -35.27
N GLN A 378 37.34 -31.72 -35.71
CA GLN A 378 36.65 -32.69 -34.88
C GLN A 378 37.49 -33.98 -34.82
N PRO A 379 37.32 -34.85 -33.80
CA PRO A 379 36.80 -36.15 -34.13
C PRO A 379 35.69 -36.71 -33.23
N GLU A 380 35.00 -37.61 -33.90
CA GLU A 380 33.84 -38.42 -33.49
C GLU A 380 34.07 -39.43 -32.35
N ALA A 381 32.92 -39.77 -31.75
CA ALA A 381 32.40 -41.09 -31.38
C ALA A 381 33.12 -41.95 -30.33
N GLN A 382 32.33 -42.36 -29.33
CA GLN A 382 32.05 -43.78 -29.14
C GLN A 382 30.91 -44.06 -28.15
N ARG A 383 30.07 -45.00 -28.53
CA ARG A 383 28.90 -45.62 -27.89
C ARG A 383 29.27 -46.53 -26.71
N GLY A 384 28.31 -46.73 -25.83
CA GLY A 384 28.18 -47.85 -24.88
C GLY A 384 27.25 -47.39 -23.74
N GLY A 385 26.12 -47.82 -23.54
CA GLY A 385 25.30 -49.01 -23.55
C GLY A 385 25.35 -49.77 -22.24
N ASN A 386 24.23 -49.73 -21.48
CA ASN A 386 23.69 -50.64 -20.43
C ASN A 386 23.07 -49.81 -19.31
N GLY A 387 21.80 -49.88 -18.97
CA GLY A 387 20.98 -51.08 -18.73
C GLY A 387 20.97 -51.35 -17.22
N ALA A 388 19.85 -51.12 -16.58
CA ALA A 388 19.30 -51.81 -15.43
C ALA A 388 18.65 -50.92 -14.38
N GLU A 389 17.37 -51.14 -14.28
CA GLU A 389 16.60 -51.50 -13.07
C GLU A 389 16.13 -50.40 -12.11
N ARG A 390 14.80 -50.24 -12.16
CA ARG A 390 13.96 -49.75 -11.05
C ARG A 390 13.98 -50.72 -9.88
N PRO A 391 13.72 -50.27 -8.66
CA PRO A 391 12.67 -50.92 -7.91
C PRO A 391 11.57 -49.96 -7.45
N ASP A 392 10.34 -50.41 -7.59
CA ASP A 392 9.16 -50.08 -6.85
C ASP A 392 9.41 -50.17 -5.32
N LEU A 393 8.77 -49.30 -4.56
CA LEU A 393 8.17 -49.72 -3.28
C LEU A 393 7.42 -48.58 -2.59
N LEU A 394 6.06 -48.75 -2.55
CA LEU A 394 5.18 -48.65 -1.40
C LEU A 394 4.92 -47.29 -0.70
N LEU A 395 3.70 -46.84 -0.94
CA LEU A 395 2.88 -45.99 -0.07
C LEU A 395 2.60 -46.69 1.28
N PRO A 396 2.34 -45.97 2.37
CA PRO A 396 1.30 -46.34 3.27
C PRO A 396 0.16 -45.33 3.36
N THR A 397 -1.04 -45.89 3.38
CA THR A 397 -2.37 -45.30 3.61
C THR A 397 -2.57 -44.85 5.07
N PRO A 398 -3.62 -44.04 5.36
CA PRO A 398 -3.76 -43.23 6.57
C PRO A 398 -4.43 -43.94 7.74
N MET A 399 -4.17 -43.46 8.96
CA MET A 399 -5.12 -43.46 10.06
C MET A 399 -5.34 -42.03 10.57
#